data_fa128e7ae82402354db000558342ed62
#
_entry.id   fa128e7ae82402354db000558342ed62
#
_cell.length_a   1.000
_cell.length_b   1.000
_cell.length_c   1.000
_cell.angle_alpha   90.00
_cell.angle_beta   90.00
_cell.angle_gamma   90.00
#
_symmetry.space_group_name_H-M   'P 1'
#
loop_
_entity.id
_entity.type
_entity.pdbx_description
1 polymer ?
#
loop_
_entity_poly.entity_id
_entity_poly.type
_entity_poly.pdbx_seq_one_letter_code
_entity_poly.pdbx_strand_id
1 'polypeptide(L)'
;MMEGQKVVKVFTHEQQTLAGFRELNDQLKESAKQANAFSNIMMPVNAQLGNISYAICALTGAAMAVGGVGGMTLGTVVAFLSLNKGFNMPISQVSMQANSVIMALAGAERIFKMMDEPSETDEGYVTLVNAKYDRNDQLVETAERTGLWAWKHPHHDGTTTYHKLAGDITFTDVDFGYVPEKTVLHDINLYGRPGQKIAFVGSTGAGKTTITNLINRFYDIQDGKIRYDGINIHKIKKADLRRSLGIVLQDTHLFTGTVMENIRYGRLEATDEECIAAARLANADGFIKRLPEGYNTMLTGDGANLSQGQRQLLAIARAAVADPPVLILDEATSSIDTRTEALVQRGMDGLMYGRTS
;
A
#
# COMPACT_ATOMS: atom_id res chain seq x y z
N MET A 1 -7.41 -8.03 -20.61
CA MET A 1 -7.89 -8.20 -21.99
C MET A 1 -8.60 -6.99 -22.57
N MET A 2 -9.57 -6.39 -21.89
CA MET A 2 -10.30 -5.22 -22.43
C MET A 2 -9.38 -3.99 -22.62
N GLU A 3 -8.48 -3.70 -21.69
CA GLU A 3 -7.55 -2.59 -21.80
C GLU A 3 -6.53 -2.72 -22.95
N GLY A 4 -6.12 -3.97 -23.30
CA GLY A 4 -5.20 -4.24 -24.39
C GLY A 4 -5.84 -4.50 -25.75
N GLN A 5 -7.17 -4.35 -25.92
CA GLN A 5 -7.87 -4.73 -27.15
C GLN A 5 -7.36 -4.00 -28.39
N LYS A 6 -6.98 -2.72 -28.27
CA LYS A 6 -6.43 -1.93 -29.38
C LYS A 6 -5.10 -2.52 -29.84
N VAL A 7 -4.25 -2.94 -28.93
CA VAL A 7 -2.93 -3.56 -29.21
C VAL A 7 -3.13 -4.90 -29.93
N VAL A 8 -4.01 -5.75 -29.40
CA VAL A 8 -4.35 -7.05 -30.01
C VAL A 8 -4.83 -6.88 -31.45
N LYS A 9 -5.67 -5.87 -31.73
CA LYS A 9 -6.17 -5.59 -33.07
C LYS A 9 -5.11 -5.03 -34.01
N VAL A 10 -4.25 -4.12 -33.52
CA VAL A 10 -3.18 -3.53 -34.34
C VAL A 10 -2.16 -4.59 -34.77
N PHE A 11 -1.85 -5.55 -33.90
CA PHE A 11 -0.90 -6.62 -34.19
C PHE A 11 -1.55 -7.91 -34.74
N THR A 12 -2.87 -7.91 -35.00
CA THR A 12 -3.63 -9.07 -35.55
C THR A 12 -3.44 -10.37 -34.75
N HIS A 13 -3.36 -10.25 -33.42
CA HIS A 13 -3.19 -11.40 -32.52
C HIS A 13 -4.52 -11.89 -31.89
N GLU A 14 -5.68 -11.60 -32.52
CA GLU A 14 -6.99 -11.95 -31.99
C GLU A 14 -7.15 -13.45 -31.76
N GLN A 15 -6.70 -14.28 -32.71
CA GLN A 15 -6.83 -15.73 -32.61
C GLN A 15 -6.00 -16.31 -31.45
N GLN A 16 -4.77 -15.86 -31.29
CA GLN A 16 -3.90 -16.31 -30.22
C GLN A 16 -4.43 -15.86 -28.84
N THR A 17 -4.87 -14.61 -28.76
CA THR A 17 -5.48 -14.06 -27.55
C THR A 17 -6.77 -14.78 -27.19
N LEU A 18 -7.60 -15.13 -28.18
CA LEU A 18 -8.83 -15.89 -27.99
C LEU A 18 -8.55 -17.33 -27.53
N ALA A 19 -7.49 -17.97 -28.04
CA ALA A 19 -7.08 -19.31 -27.60
C ALA A 19 -6.67 -19.29 -26.12
N GLY A 20 -5.83 -18.36 -25.71
CA GLY A 20 -5.44 -18.21 -24.29
C GLY A 20 -6.62 -17.87 -23.37
N PHE A 21 -7.57 -17.05 -23.87
CA PHE A 21 -8.79 -16.78 -23.11
C PHE A 21 -9.66 -18.03 -22.94
N ARG A 22 -9.81 -18.86 -23.99
CA ARG A 22 -10.58 -20.10 -23.91
C ARG A 22 -9.96 -21.06 -22.90
N GLU A 23 -8.65 -21.20 -22.89
CA GLU A 23 -7.95 -22.05 -21.92
C GLU A 23 -8.23 -21.61 -20.48
N LEU A 24 -8.08 -20.32 -20.17
CA LEU A 24 -8.38 -19.76 -18.84
C LEU A 24 -9.87 -19.92 -18.48
N ASN A 25 -10.74 -19.71 -19.45
CA ASN A 25 -12.20 -19.87 -19.26
C ASN A 25 -12.58 -21.33 -18.99
N ASP A 26 -11.93 -22.29 -19.66
CA ASP A 26 -12.17 -23.71 -19.41
C ASP A 26 -11.64 -24.16 -18.04
N GLN A 27 -10.49 -23.62 -17.58
CA GLN A 27 -9.98 -23.81 -16.21
C GLN A 27 -10.95 -23.24 -15.18
N LEU A 28 -11.45 -22.02 -15.39
CA LEU A 28 -12.47 -21.39 -14.52
C LEU A 28 -13.75 -22.20 -14.49
N LYS A 29 -14.23 -22.65 -15.66
CA LYS A 29 -15.42 -23.50 -15.78
C LYS A 29 -15.28 -24.80 -15.01
N GLU A 30 -14.15 -25.48 -15.10
CA GLU A 30 -13.94 -26.73 -14.37
C GLU A 30 -13.86 -26.51 -12.86
N SER A 31 -13.18 -25.46 -12.41
CA SER A 31 -13.13 -25.06 -11.00
C SER A 31 -14.51 -24.69 -10.47
N ALA A 32 -15.27 -23.90 -11.22
CA ALA A 32 -16.63 -23.53 -10.87
C ALA A 32 -17.58 -24.73 -10.86
N LYS A 33 -17.43 -25.66 -11.81
CA LYS A 33 -18.20 -26.90 -11.87
C LYS A 33 -17.95 -27.79 -10.63
N GLN A 34 -16.71 -27.94 -10.23
CA GLN A 34 -16.38 -28.71 -9.03
C GLN A 34 -16.93 -28.05 -7.75
N ALA A 35 -16.76 -26.73 -7.59
CA ALA A 35 -17.31 -26.00 -6.45
C ALA A 35 -18.84 -26.08 -6.39
N ASN A 36 -19.53 -25.93 -7.53
CA ASN A 36 -20.99 -25.95 -7.60
C ASN A 36 -21.58 -27.37 -7.55
N ALA A 37 -20.84 -28.39 -7.96
CA ALA A 37 -21.32 -29.78 -7.98
C ALA A 37 -21.74 -30.23 -6.57
N PHE A 38 -20.89 -30.00 -5.58
CA PHE A 38 -21.20 -30.34 -4.18
C PHE A 38 -22.39 -29.54 -3.63
N SER A 39 -22.42 -28.22 -3.85
CA SER A 39 -23.49 -27.36 -3.34
C SER A 39 -24.85 -27.66 -3.97
N ASN A 40 -24.88 -27.97 -5.28
CA ASN A 40 -26.13 -28.18 -6.00
C ASN A 40 -26.69 -29.61 -5.84
N ILE A 41 -25.88 -30.60 -5.46
CA ILE A 41 -26.32 -31.98 -5.20
C ILE A 41 -26.95 -32.11 -3.81
N MET A 42 -26.52 -31.33 -2.83
CA MET A 42 -26.96 -31.44 -1.44
C MET A 42 -28.47 -31.26 -1.27
N MET A 43 -29.07 -30.27 -1.94
CA MET A 43 -30.52 -30.00 -1.87
C MET A 43 -31.37 -31.12 -2.46
N PRO A 44 -31.16 -31.58 -3.71
CA PRO A 44 -31.91 -32.71 -4.27
C PRO A 44 -31.75 -34.01 -3.47
N VAL A 45 -30.54 -34.30 -2.97
CA VAL A 45 -30.30 -35.50 -2.14
C VAL A 45 -31.08 -35.44 -0.83
N ASN A 46 -31.05 -34.31 -0.12
CA ASN A 46 -31.84 -34.14 1.09
C ASN A 46 -33.35 -34.27 0.83
N ALA A 47 -33.83 -33.69 -0.26
CA ALA A 47 -35.25 -33.78 -0.64
C ALA A 47 -35.66 -35.24 -0.92
N GLN A 48 -34.83 -36.04 -1.64
CA GLN A 48 -35.10 -37.44 -1.90
C GLN A 48 -35.02 -38.32 -0.66
N LEU A 49 -34.05 -38.09 0.23
CA LEU A 49 -33.99 -38.74 1.53
C LEU A 49 -35.24 -38.50 2.37
N GLY A 50 -35.74 -37.25 2.37
CA GLY A 50 -37.00 -36.90 3.02
C GLY A 50 -38.20 -37.62 2.42
N ASN A 51 -38.29 -37.72 1.09
CA ASN A 51 -39.34 -38.44 0.42
C ASN A 51 -39.32 -39.94 0.69
N ILE A 52 -38.12 -40.55 0.70
CA ILE A 52 -37.93 -41.97 1.05
C ILE A 52 -38.34 -42.22 2.53
N SER A 53 -37.87 -41.37 3.43
CA SER A 53 -38.27 -41.45 4.86
C SER A 53 -39.79 -41.36 5.01
N TYR A 54 -40.43 -40.40 4.33
CA TYR A 54 -41.89 -40.24 4.34
C TYR A 54 -42.59 -41.53 3.84
N ALA A 55 -42.15 -42.12 2.74
CA ALA A 55 -42.75 -43.29 2.17
C ALA A 55 -42.62 -44.52 3.11
N ILE A 56 -41.43 -44.71 3.71
CA ILE A 56 -41.21 -45.78 4.70
C ILE A 56 -42.10 -45.60 5.93
N CYS A 57 -42.17 -44.37 6.47
CA CYS A 57 -43.02 -44.09 7.62
C CYS A 57 -44.53 -44.27 7.29
N ALA A 58 -44.97 -43.92 6.07
CA ALA A 58 -46.34 -44.10 5.66
C ALA A 58 -46.70 -45.58 5.53
N LEU A 59 -45.84 -46.38 4.88
CA LEU A 59 -46.07 -47.85 4.72
C LEU A 59 -46.07 -48.57 6.07
N THR A 60 -45.08 -48.30 6.90
CA THR A 60 -44.97 -48.95 8.23
C THR A 60 -46.08 -48.50 9.17
N GLY A 61 -46.40 -47.18 9.21
CA GLY A 61 -47.48 -46.63 10.00
C GLY A 61 -48.85 -47.20 9.58
N ALA A 62 -49.13 -47.27 8.29
CA ALA A 62 -50.35 -47.88 7.75
C ALA A 62 -50.47 -49.37 8.12
N ALA A 63 -49.38 -50.16 7.97
CA ALA A 63 -49.38 -51.57 8.36
C ALA A 63 -49.62 -51.76 9.84
N MET A 64 -49.02 -50.93 10.73
CA MET A 64 -49.25 -50.99 12.17
C MET A 64 -50.68 -50.58 12.54
N ALA A 65 -51.27 -49.59 11.88
CA ALA A 65 -52.64 -49.13 12.12
C ALA A 65 -53.67 -50.20 11.71
N VAL A 66 -53.47 -50.87 10.55
CA VAL A 66 -54.34 -51.96 10.10
C VAL A 66 -54.14 -53.21 10.96
N GLY A 67 -52.93 -53.52 11.39
CA GLY A 67 -52.63 -54.65 12.27
C GLY A 67 -53.00 -54.44 13.77
N GLY A 68 -53.51 -53.29 14.15
CA GLY A 68 -53.84 -52.95 15.56
C GLY A 68 -52.65 -52.94 16.51
N VAL A 69 -51.44 -52.80 15.99
CA VAL A 69 -50.17 -52.81 16.78
C VAL A 69 -50.00 -51.50 17.52
N GLY A 70 -49.83 -51.54 18.84
CA GLY A 70 -49.48 -50.36 19.67
C GLY A 70 -50.52 -49.28 19.79
N GLY A 71 -51.81 -49.57 19.50
CA GLY A 71 -52.90 -48.60 19.56
C GLY A 71 -52.80 -47.51 18.50
N MET A 72 -52.06 -47.74 17.44
CA MET A 72 -51.88 -46.79 16.34
C MET A 72 -53.20 -46.53 15.62
N THR A 73 -53.57 -45.26 15.53
CA THR A 73 -54.74 -44.83 14.73
C THR A 73 -54.28 -44.12 13.45
N LEU A 74 -55.19 -44.06 12.48
CA LEU A 74 -54.91 -43.35 11.20
C LEU A 74 -54.56 -41.88 11.49
N GLY A 75 -55.17 -41.25 12.49
CA GLY A 75 -54.83 -39.89 12.90
C GLY A 75 -53.38 -39.72 13.44
N THR A 76 -52.92 -40.70 14.21
CA THR A 76 -51.53 -40.71 14.71
C THR A 76 -50.52 -40.84 13.57
N VAL A 77 -50.81 -41.69 12.58
CA VAL A 77 -49.95 -41.84 11.37
C VAL A 77 -49.88 -40.56 10.57
N VAL A 78 -51.02 -39.89 10.34
CA VAL A 78 -51.07 -38.62 9.61
C VAL A 78 -50.32 -37.50 10.36
N ALA A 79 -50.52 -37.42 11.68
CA ALA A 79 -49.79 -36.45 12.50
C ALA A 79 -48.25 -36.68 12.44
N PHE A 80 -47.82 -37.93 12.56
CA PHE A 80 -46.41 -38.28 12.43
C PHE A 80 -45.81 -37.94 11.05
N LEU A 81 -46.54 -38.24 9.96
CA LEU A 81 -46.12 -37.91 8.61
C LEU A 81 -45.99 -36.40 8.39
N SER A 82 -46.90 -35.62 9.01
CA SER A 82 -46.82 -34.15 8.94
C SER A 82 -45.58 -33.63 9.68
N LEU A 83 -45.26 -34.18 10.84
CA LEU A 83 -44.05 -33.86 11.58
C LEU A 83 -42.80 -34.27 10.85
N ASN A 84 -42.76 -35.47 10.25
CA ASN A 84 -41.64 -35.95 9.42
C ASN A 84 -41.35 -35.03 8.25
N LYS A 85 -42.42 -34.60 7.52
CA LYS A 85 -42.29 -33.64 6.43
C LYS A 85 -41.78 -32.27 6.92
N GLY A 86 -42.25 -31.81 8.08
CA GLY A 86 -41.76 -30.56 8.69
C GLY A 86 -40.29 -30.58 9.09
N PHE A 87 -39.70 -31.75 9.32
CA PHE A 87 -38.30 -31.89 9.73
C PHE A 87 -37.29 -31.69 8.58
N ASN A 88 -37.71 -31.89 7.36
CA ASN A 88 -36.83 -31.77 6.18
C ASN A 88 -36.38 -30.33 5.91
N MET A 89 -37.23 -29.33 6.20
CA MET A 89 -36.91 -27.93 5.99
C MET A 89 -35.78 -27.44 6.91
N PRO A 90 -35.81 -27.65 8.24
CA PRO A 90 -34.71 -27.30 9.13
C PRO A 90 -33.38 -27.98 8.74
N ILE A 91 -33.40 -29.24 8.33
CA ILE A 91 -32.19 -29.98 7.91
C ILE A 91 -31.54 -29.29 6.69
N SER A 92 -32.36 -28.94 5.69
CA SER A 92 -31.90 -28.20 4.51
C SER A 92 -31.34 -26.81 4.87
N GLN A 93 -31.96 -26.10 5.81
CA GLN A 93 -31.48 -24.80 6.29
C GLN A 93 -30.13 -24.92 7.00
N VAL A 94 -29.94 -25.91 7.88
CA VAL A 94 -28.65 -26.13 8.55
C VAL A 94 -27.57 -26.47 7.54
N SER A 95 -27.89 -27.29 6.52
CA SER A 95 -26.93 -27.62 5.47
C SER A 95 -26.50 -26.38 4.64
N MET A 96 -27.42 -25.47 4.33
CA MET A 96 -27.09 -24.21 3.67
C MET A 96 -26.27 -23.28 4.56
N GLN A 97 -26.60 -23.22 5.88
CA GLN A 97 -25.82 -22.42 6.84
C GLN A 97 -24.39 -22.93 6.97
N ALA A 98 -24.15 -24.24 6.93
CA ALA A 98 -22.82 -24.81 6.98
C ALA A 98 -21.92 -24.28 5.84
N ASN A 99 -22.43 -24.21 4.60
CA ASN A 99 -21.72 -23.63 3.48
C ASN A 99 -21.40 -22.13 3.68
N SER A 100 -22.35 -21.38 4.23
CA SER A 100 -22.15 -19.95 4.54
C SER A 100 -21.06 -19.77 5.60
N VAL A 101 -21.01 -20.61 6.61
CA VAL A 101 -19.96 -20.60 7.64
C VAL A 101 -18.59 -20.91 7.04
N ILE A 102 -18.47 -21.92 6.16
CA ILE A 102 -17.20 -22.25 5.49
C ILE A 102 -16.71 -21.06 4.65
N MET A 103 -17.60 -20.44 3.89
CA MET A 103 -17.24 -19.25 3.10
C MET A 103 -16.83 -18.06 4.00
N ALA A 104 -17.52 -17.84 5.10
CA ALA A 104 -17.19 -16.82 6.08
C ALA A 104 -15.84 -17.07 6.74
N LEU A 105 -15.53 -18.32 7.10
CA LEU A 105 -14.24 -18.72 7.67
C LEU A 105 -13.09 -18.49 6.68
N ALA A 106 -13.26 -18.84 5.39
CA ALA A 106 -12.25 -18.59 4.38
C ALA A 106 -12.01 -17.08 4.14
N GLY A 107 -13.06 -16.27 4.24
CA GLY A 107 -12.95 -14.81 4.22
C GLY A 107 -12.24 -14.26 5.46
N ALA A 108 -12.61 -14.76 6.64
CA ALA A 108 -12.02 -14.38 7.93
C ALA A 108 -10.53 -14.73 7.97
N GLU A 109 -10.13 -15.90 7.51
CA GLU A 109 -8.72 -16.31 7.43
C GLU A 109 -7.86 -15.29 6.68
N ARG A 110 -8.33 -14.79 5.52
CA ARG A 110 -7.62 -13.78 4.74
C ARG A 110 -7.51 -12.44 5.49
N ILE A 111 -8.58 -12.03 6.17
CA ILE A 111 -8.61 -10.80 6.96
C ILE A 111 -7.64 -10.92 8.15
N PHE A 112 -7.71 -12.01 8.90
CA PHE A 112 -6.83 -12.23 10.05
C PHE A 112 -5.36 -12.36 9.61
N LYS A 113 -5.08 -13.06 8.52
CA LYS A 113 -3.72 -13.11 7.97
C LYS A 113 -3.16 -11.72 7.66
N MET A 114 -3.99 -10.80 7.14
CA MET A 114 -3.58 -9.41 6.91
C MET A 114 -3.43 -8.63 8.22
N MET A 115 -4.30 -8.88 9.21
CA MET A 115 -4.22 -8.22 10.53
C MET A 115 -3.03 -8.71 11.36
N ASP A 116 -2.64 -9.96 11.18
CA ASP A 116 -1.54 -10.59 11.91
C ASP A 116 -0.17 -10.31 11.26
N GLU A 117 -0.13 -9.63 10.09
CA GLU A 117 1.14 -9.18 9.51
C GLU A 117 1.87 -8.28 10.51
N PRO A 118 3.13 -8.59 10.85
CA PRO A 118 3.88 -7.84 11.82
C PRO A 118 4.08 -6.40 11.33
N SER A 119 3.86 -5.45 12.21
CA SER A 119 4.15 -4.04 11.92
C SER A 119 5.65 -3.84 11.74
N GLU A 120 6.02 -2.79 11.02
CA GLU A 120 7.41 -2.43 10.82
C GLU A 120 8.15 -2.25 12.16
N THR A 121 9.23 -3.01 12.38
CA THR A 121 10.06 -2.88 13.58
C THR A 121 10.96 -1.68 13.47
N ASP A 122 11.15 -0.95 14.58
CA ASP A 122 12.06 0.18 14.67
C ASP A 122 12.80 0.18 16.01
N GLU A 123 14.06 -0.25 15.98
CA GLU A 123 14.95 -0.27 17.13
C GLU A 123 15.81 1.00 17.24
N GLY A 124 15.53 2.00 16.41
CA GLY A 124 16.23 3.28 16.43
C GLY A 124 16.01 4.04 17.73
N TYR A 125 17.05 4.68 18.22
CA TYR A 125 17.02 5.48 19.46
C TYR A 125 17.52 6.91 19.26
N VAL A 126 18.15 7.20 18.13
CA VAL A 126 18.53 8.56 17.74
C VAL A 126 17.29 9.26 17.15
N THR A 127 17.00 10.46 17.63
CA THR A 127 15.81 11.24 17.24
C THR A 127 16.18 12.57 16.61
N LEU A 128 15.31 13.10 15.78
CA LEU A 128 15.46 14.40 15.14
C LEU A 128 14.72 15.45 15.97
N VAL A 129 15.45 16.50 16.38
CA VAL A 129 14.93 17.58 17.23
C VAL A 129 15.21 18.95 16.62
N ASN A 130 14.37 19.96 16.97
CA ASN A 130 14.72 21.35 16.71
C ASN A 130 15.90 21.74 17.60
N ALA A 131 16.86 22.48 17.05
CA ALA A 131 18.05 22.86 17.75
C ALA A 131 18.31 24.37 17.62
N LYS A 132 19.12 24.90 18.53
CA LYS A 132 19.69 26.24 18.47
C LYS A 132 21.13 26.22 19.03
N TYR A 133 21.92 27.20 18.66
CA TYR A 133 23.22 27.38 19.28
C TYR A 133 23.06 28.12 20.62
N ASP A 134 23.71 27.63 21.67
CA ASP A 134 23.78 28.29 22.94
C ASP A 134 24.84 29.42 22.93
N ARG A 135 25.08 30.03 24.10
CA ARG A 135 26.10 31.12 24.24
C ARG A 135 27.52 30.64 24.02
N ASN A 136 27.77 29.33 24.08
CA ASN A 136 29.08 28.69 23.91
C ASN A 136 29.23 28.06 22.51
N ASP A 137 28.33 28.43 21.57
CA ASP A 137 28.30 27.86 20.20
C ASP A 137 28.08 26.34 20.16
N GLN A 138 27.38 25.81 21.19
CA GLN A 138 27.00 24.39 21.24
C GLN A 138 25.56 24.20 20.83
N LEU A 139 25.30 23.13 20.07
CA LEU A 139 23.92 22.73 19.66
C LEU A 139 23.16 22.21 20.88
N VAL A 140 22.01 22.80 21.14
CA VAL A 140 21.10 22.39 22.21
C VAL A 140 19.68 22.24 21.64
N GLU A 141 18.93 21.31 22.20
CA GLU A 141 17.54 21.09 21.85
C GLU A 141 16.67 22.29 22.25
N THR A 142 15.67 22.62 21.44
CA THR A 142 14.67 23.64 21.71
C THR A 142 13.27 23.16 21.28
N ALA A 143 12.24 23.61 21.99
CA ALA A 143 10.84 23.38 21.58
C ALA A 143 10.42 24.31 20.42
N GLU A 144 11.11 25.42 20.24
CA GLU A 144 10.81 26.40 19.20
C GLU A 144 11.28 25.90 17.83
N ARG A 145 10.52 26.18 16.78
CA ARG A 145 10.93 25.92 15.41
C ARG A 145 11.91 26.98 14.94
N THR A 146 13.18 26.60 14.88
CA THR A 146 14.28 27.49 14.50
C THR A 146 14.70 27.37 13.04
N GLY A 147 14.19 26.34 12.32
CA GLY A 147 14.71 25.95 11.00
C GLY A 147 16.05 25.20 11.05
N LEU A 148 16.63 25.04 12.24
CA LEU A 148 17.85 24.25 12.48
C LEU A 148 17.45 22.94 13.14
N TRP A 149 17.89 21.81 12.56
CA TRP A 149 17.63 20.47 13.03
C TRP A 149 18.91 19.81 13.51
N ALA A 150 18.80 18.97 14.54
CA ALA A 150 19.91 18.16 15.02
C ALA A 150 19.47 16.74 15.37
N TRP A 151 20.37 15.81 15.16
CA TRP A 151 20.28 14.44 15.68
C TRP A 151 20.61 14.43 17.16
N LYS A 152 19.66 14.06 18.00
CA LYS A 152 19.84 13.79 19.42
C LYS A 152 20.27 12.34 19.59
N HIS A 153 21.52 12.12 19.92
CA HIS A 153 22.14 10.80 20.07
C HIS A 153 22.44 10.52 21.52
N PRO A 154 21.58 9.77 22.24
CA PRO A 154 21.90 9.29 23.59
C PRO A 154 22.94 8.17 23.53
N HIS A 155 23.88 8.18 24.50
CA HIS A 155 24.90 7.18 24.64
C HIS A 155 24.66 6.30 25.88
N HIS A 156 25.26 5.11 25.89
CA HIS A 156 25.14 4.16 27.02
C HIS A 156 25.67 4.66 28.36
N ASP A 157 26.55 5.67 28.33
CA ASP A 157 27.14 6.32 29.54
C ASP A 157 26.21 7.40 30.13
N GLY A 158 25.00 7.57 29.57
CA GLY A 158 24.01 8.58 29.97
C GLY A 158 24.26 9.96 29.37
N THR A 159 25.30 10.15 28.56
CA THR A 159 25.55 11.40 27.84
C THR A 159 24.67 11.49 26.59
N THR A 160 24.41 12.71 26.13
CA THR A 160 23.67 12.96 24.87
C THR A 160 24.50 13.93 24.04
N THR A 161 24.72 13.57 22.77
CA THR A 161 25.35 14.46 21.80
C THR A 161 24.34 14.95 20.77
N TYR A 162 24.56 16.16 20.27
CA TYR A 162 23.76 16.77 19.23
C TYR A 162 24.63 16.97 17.99
N HIS A 163 24.20 16.38 16.87
CA HIS A 163 24.84 16.53 15.57
C HIS A 163 23.93 17.31 14.63
N LYS A 164 24.42 18.38 14.04
CA LYS A 164 23.65 19.16 13.06
C LYS A 164 23.20 18.26 11.93
N LEU A 165 21.92 18.34 11.57
CA LEU A 165 21.41 17.73 10.36
C LEU A 165 21.98 18.47 9.16
N ALA A 166 22.86 17.84 8.40
CA ALA A 166 23.57 18.43 7.27
C ALA A 166 23.23 17.73 5.92
N GLY A 167 22.87 16.46 5.98
CA GLY A 167 22.52 15.68 4.78
C GLY A 167 23.74 14.98 4.17
N ASP A 168 24.71 14.55 4.98
CA ASP A 168 25.81 13.68 4.54
C ASP A 168 25.34 12.23 4.54
N ILE A 169 25.42 11.55 3.40
CA ILE A 169 25.04 10.15 3.26
C ILE A 169 26.22 9.34 2.74
N THR A 170 26.57 8.25 3.43
CA THR A 170 27.68 7.38 3.06
C THR A 170 27.26 5.92 3.08
N PHE A 171 27.54 5.19 1.99
CA PHE A 171 27.46 3.73 1.90
C PHE A 171 28.89 3.19 1.93
N THR A 172 29.11 2.15 2.70
CA THR A 172 30.40 1.47 2.84
C THR A 172 30.17 -0.03 2.74
N ASP A 173 30.70 -0.65 1.68
CA ASP A 173 30.72 -2.08 1.41
C ASP A 173 29.29 -2.69 1.53
N VAL A 174 28.29 -2.05 0.92
CA VAL A 174 26.88 -2.43 1.09
C VAL A 174 26.48 -3.50 0.10
N ASP A 175 26.09 -4.67 0.63
CA ASP A 175 25.41 -5.74 -0.10
C ASP A 175 23.93 -5.77 0.27
N PHE A 176 23.07 -5.95 -0.75
CA PHE A 176 21.64 -6.04 -0.53
C PHE A 176 20.91 -6.88 -1.59
N GLY A 177 19.93 -7.68 -1.15
CA GLY A 177 18.95 -8.38 -1.97
C GLY A 177 17.59 -8.41 -1.31
N TYR A 178 16.52 -8.32 -2.11
CA TYR A 178 15.14 -8.42 -1.60
C TYR A 178 14.77 -9.83 -1.13
N VAL A 179 15.46 -10.84 -1.63
CA VAL A 179 15.37 -12.25 -1.23
C VAL A 179 16.78 -12.78 -1.04
N PRO A 180 17.01 -13.73 -0.10
CA PRO A 180 18.36 -14.21 0.23
C PRO A 180 19.13 -14.79 -0.96
N GLU A 181 18.40 -15.36 -1.95
CA GLU A 181 19.00 -16.06 -3.08
C GLU A 181 19.44 -15.11 -4.21
N LYS A 182 19.07 -13.82 -4.15
CA LYS A 182 19.35 -12.87 -5.22
C LYS A 182 19.81 -11.52 -4.68
N THR A 183 21.12 -11.33 -4.63
CA THR A 183 21.74 -10.02 -4.37
C THR A 183 21.53 -9.09 -5.56
N VAL A 184 21.14 -7.85 -5.27
CA VAL A 184 20.86 -6.78 -6.25
C VAL A 184 21.94 -5.72 -6.23
N LEU A 185 22.48 -5.42 -5.06
CA LEU A 185 23.59 -4.49 -4.85
C LEU A 185 24.78 -5.28 -4.32
N HIS A 186 25.94 -5.05 -4.90
CA HIS A 186 27.20 -5.72 -4.55
C HIS A 186 28.27 -4.68 -4.23
N ASP A 187 28.83 -4.72 -3.04
CA ASP A 187 29.96 -3.88 -2.61
C ASP A 187 29.78 -2.40 -2.95
N ILE A 188 28.60 -1.85 -2.66
CA ILE A 188 28.28 -0.47 -2.99
C ILE A 188 28.98 0.48 -2.05
N ASN A 189 29.85 1.30 -2.62
CA ASN A 189 30.54 2.39 -1.97
C ASN A 189 30.13 3.71 -2.64
N LEU A 190 29.42 4.58 -1.91
CA LEU A 190 29.03 5.90 -2.40
C LEU A 190 28.99 6.91 -1.26
N TYR A 191 29.12 8.16 -1.61
CA TYR A 191 29.00 9.26 -0.65
C TYR A 191 28.26 10.45 -1.29
N GLY A 192 27.42 11.11 -0.50
CA GLY A 192 26.75 12.36 -0.82
C GLY A 192 27.06 13.40 0.24
N ARG A 193 27.82 14.43 -0.11
CA ARG A 193 28.15 15.52 0.81
C ARG A 193 27.00 16.53 0.90
N PRO A 194 26.88 17.27 2.00
CA PRO A 194 25.88 18.32 2.15
C PRO A 194 25.84 19.29 0.95
N GLY A 195 24.66 19.46 0.35
CA GLY A 195 24.44 20.32 -0.82
C GLY A 195 24.91 19.75 -2.16
N GLN A 196 25.44 18.53 -2.20
CA GLN A 196 25.86 17.88 -3.43
C GLN A 196 24.66 17.29 -4.20
N LYS A 197 24.69 17.44 -5.54
CA LYS A 197 23.77 16.77 -6.45
C LYS A 197 24.43 15.51 -7.00
N ILE A 198 23.75 14.36 -6.87
CA ILE A 198 24.23 13.05 -7.29
C ILE A 198 23.22 12.43 -8.24
N ALA A 199 23.67 12.00 -9.39
CA ALA A 199 22.80 11.30 -10.35
C ALA A 199 23.18 9.81 -10.43
N PHE A 200 22.22 8.93 -10.18
CA PHE A 200 22.36 7.50 -10.44
C PHE A 200 21.99 7.21 -11.89
N VAL A 201 22.96 6.74 -12.68
CA VAL A 201 22.77 6.40 -14.08
C VAL A 201 22.96 4.90 -14.29
N GLY A 202 22.09 4.29 -15.07
CA GLY A 202 22.15 2.86 -15.38
C GLY A 202 20.85 2.35 -16.00
N SER A 203 20.87 1.15 -16.56
CA SER A 203 19.71 0.49 -17.15
C SER A 203 18.60 0.22 -16.11
N THR A 204 17.38 -0.08 -16.57
CA THR A 204 16.31 -0.55 -15.71
C THR A 204 16.76 -1.86 -15.01
N GLY A 205 16.54 -1.94 -13.69
CA GLY A 205 17.01 -3.06 -12.90
C GLY A 205 18.44 -2.96 -12.35
N ALA A 206 19.20 -1.89 -12.65
CA ALA A 206 20.55 -1.68 -12.15
C ALA A 206 20.66 -1.32 -10.65
N GLY A 207 19.56 -1.34 -9.90
CA GLY A 207 19.55 -1.09 -8.45
C GLY A 207 19.38 0.37 -8.04
N LYS A 208 19.11 1.32 -8.95
CA LYS A 208 18.93 2.75 -8.63
C LYS A 208 17.85 2.98 -7.56
N THR A 209 16.66 2.47 -7.81
CA THR A 209 15.53 2.55 -6.86
C THR A 209 15.80 1.76 -5.57
N THR A 210 16.63 0.71 -5.64
CA THR A 210 17.04 -0.03 -4.46
C THR A 210 17.88 0.85 -3.52
N ILE A 211 18.83 1.62 -4.05
CA ILE A 211 19.63 2.57 -3.27
C ILE A 211 18.72 3.60 -2.56
N THR A 212 17.75 4.18 -3.27
CA THR A 212 16.82 5.15 -2.68
C THR A 212 15.92 4.51 -1.62
N ASN A 213 15.50 3.27 -1.80
CA ASN A 213 14.74 2.50 -0.80
C ASN A 213 15.56 2.24 0.47
N LEU A 214 16.86 1.97 0.34
CA LEU A 214 17.75 1.78 1.48
C LEU A 214 18.02 3.08 2.24
N ILE A 215 18.14 4.22 1.54
CA ILE A 215 18.26 5.53 2.19
C ILE A 215 17.04 5.84 3.05
N ASN A 216 15.83 5.51 2.55
CA ASN A 216 14.56 5.65 3.29
C ASN A 216 14.35 4.58 4.36
N ARG A 217 15.25 3.59 4.43
CA ARG A 217 15.16 2.45 5.33
C ARG A 217 13.80 1.73 5.22
N PHE A 218 13.31 1.55 3.97
CA PHE A 218 12.19 0.64 3.70
C PHE A 218 12.60 -0.82 3.82
N TYR A 219 13.90 -1.08 3.65
CA TYR A 219 14.55 -2.37 3.85
C TYR A 219 15.83 -2.17 4.65
N ASP A 220 16.19 -3.13 5.47
CA ASP A 220 17.45 -3.17 6.18
C ASP A 220 18.48 -3.97 5.35
N ILE A 221 19.75 -3.52 5.36
CA ILE A 221 20.83 -4.15 4.60
C ILE A 221 21.30 -5.45 5.27
N GLN A 222 21.79 -6.39 4.45
CA GLN A 222 22.36 -7.64 4.94
C GLN A 222 23.82 -7.47 5.38
N ASP A 223 24.62 -6.69 4.63
CA ASP A 223 26.01 -6.42 4.96
C ASP A 223 26.40 -4.98 4.63
N GLY A 224 27.53 -4.51 5.20
CA GLY A 224 28.00 -3.16 5.04
C GLY A 224 27.43 -2.16 6.05
N LYS A 225 27.52 -0.88 5.72
CA LYS A 225 27.05 0.21 6.58
C LYS A 225 26.53 1.39 5.76
N ILE A 226 25.35 1.88 6.13
CA ILE A 226 24.83 3.17 5.64
C ILE A 226 24.84 4.15 6.82
N ARG A 227 25.45 5.32 6.59
CA ARG A 227 25.50 6.39 7.59
C ARG A 227 24.82 7.64 7.06
N TYR A 228 24.13 8.32 7.95
CA TYR A 228 23.55 9.63 7.72
C TYR A 228 24.12 10.60 8.76
N ASP A 229 24.77 11.66 8.31
CA ASP A 229 25.54 12.58 9.15
C ASP A 229 26.52 11.85 10.11
N GLY A 230 27.18 10.81 9.59
CA GLY A 230 28.09 9.96 10.36
C GLY A 230 27.43 8.93 11.28
N ILE A 231 26.11 8.99 11.49
CA ILE A 231 25.34 8.09 12.32
C ILE A 231 24.85 6.90 11.49
N ASN A 232 25.02 5.66 11.95
CA ASN A 232 24.44 4.50 11.29
C ASN A 232 22.92 4.61 11.28
N ILE A 233 22.29 4.50 10.09
CA ILE A 233 20.84 4.68 9.91
C ILE A 233 20.01 3.71 10.77
N HIS A 234 20.53 2.53 11.13
CA HIS A 234 19.86 1.59 12.04
C HIS A 234 19.65 2.15 13.44
N LYS A 235 20.51 3.11 13.87
CA LYS A 235 20.38 3.78 15.17
C LYS A 235 19.36 4.91 15.15
N ILE A 236 19.00 5.43 13.97
CA ILE A 236 18.05 6.53 13.81
C ILE A 236 16.63 5.96 13.77
N LYS A 237 15.69 6.55 14.50
CA LYS A 237 14.28 6.19 14.39
C LYS A 237 13.79 6.38 12.96
N LYS A 238 13.12 5.37 12.40
CA LYS A 238 12.65 5.38 11.01
C LYS A 238 11.76 6.60 10.70
N ALA A 239 10.87 6.96 11.62
CA ALA A 239 10.00 8.13 11.46
C ALA A 239 10.81 9.43 11.36
N ASP A 240 11.86 9.59 12.19
CA ASP A 240 12.72 10.77 12.21
C ASP A 240 13.67 10.80 11.00
N LEU A 241 14.19 9.64 10.59
CA LEU A 241 14.97 9.50 9.36
C LEU A 241 14.13 9.99 8.15
N ARG A 242 12.94 9.43 7.98
CA ARG A 242 12.05 9.75 6.87
C ARG A 242 11.57 11.21 6.90
N ARG A 243 11.38 11.79 8.09
CA ARG A 243 11.06 13.22 8.25
C ARG A 243 12.17 14.14 7.77
N SER A 244 13.44 13.70 7.82
CA SER A 244 14.58 14.44 7.32
C SER A 244 14.79 14.35 5.81
N LEU A 245 14.07 13.44 5.15
CA LEU A 245 14.16 13.15 3.71
C LEU A 245 12.92 13.66 2.98
N GLY A 246 13.10 14.29 1.83
CA GLY A 246 12.03 14.58 0.89
C GLY A 246 12.10 13.63 -0.28
N ILE A 247 10.96 13.11 -0.71
CA ILE A 247 10.90 12.21 -1.86
C ILE A 247 9.91 12.73 -2.90
N VAL A 248 10.34 12.72 -4.16
CA VAL A 248 9.47 12.97 -5.33
C VAL A 248 9.59 11.76 -6.23
N LEU A 249 8.53 10.95 -6.26
CA LEU A 249 8.46 9.70 -7.02
C LEU A 249 7.99 9.94 -8.46
N GLN A 250 8.35 9.03 -9.35
CA GLN A 250 7.87 8.98 -10.74
C GLN A 250 6.34 8.84 -10.78
N ASP A 251 5.80 7.87 -10.07
CA ASP A 251 4.36 7.68 -9.92
C ASP A 251 3.87 8.53 -8.74
N THR A 252 3.35 9.70 -9.08
CA THR A 252 2.83 10.62 -8.08
C THR A 252 1.45 10.22 -7.63
N HIS A 253 1.30 9.83 -6.37
CA HIS A 253 0.03 9.55 -5.74
C HIS A 253 -0.52 10.78 -5.01
N LEU A 254 -1.76 11.16 -5.34
CA LEU A 254 -2.51 12.21 -4.69
C LEU A 254 -3.67 11.62 -3.91
N PHE A 255 -3.92 12.16 -2.73
CA PHE A 255 -5.00 11.72 -1.87
C PHE A 255 -6.32 12.43 -2.25
N THR A 256 -7.43 11.76 -2.01
CA THR A 256 -8.75 12.39 -2.07
C THR A 256 -8.81 13.51 -1.03
N GLY A 257 -9.04 14.72 -1.49
CA GLY A 257 -9.00 15.94 -0.67
C GLY A 257 -8.70 17.15 -1.55
N THR A 258 -8.57 18.32 -0.95
CA THR A 258 -8.25 19.56 -1.68
C THR A 258 -6.80 19.58 -2.17
N VAL A 259 -6.51 20.44 -3.14
CA VAL A 259 -5.14 20.74 -3.59
C VAL A 259 -4.28 21.21 -2.40
N MET A 260 -4.85 22.09 -1.55
CA MET A 260 -4.18 22.60 -0.35
C MET A 260 -3.79 21.48 0.62
N GLU A 261 -4.71 20.56 0.91
CA GLU A 261 -4.46 19.41 1.79
C GLU A 261 -3.39 18.48 1.21
N ASN A 262 -3.40 18.26 -0.10
CA ASN A 262 -2.37 17.49 -0.77
C ASN A 262 -0.97 18.10 -0.67
N ILE A 263 -0.84 19.41 -0.73
CA ILE A 263 0.45 20.09 -0.51
C ILE A 263 0.83 20.01 0.97
N ARG A 264 -0.11 20.34 1.88
CA ARG A 264 0.08 20.31 3.34
C ARG A 264 0.46 18.94 3.88
N TYR A 265 0.14 17.86 3.13
CA TYR A 265 0.54 16.50 3.51
C TYR A 265 2.06 16.35 3.73
N GLY A 266 2.89 17.15 3.09
CA GLY A 266 4.33 17.20 3.35
C GLY A 266 4.70 17.69 4.75
N ARG A 267 3.85 18.54 5.34
CA ARG A 267 3.96 19.04 6.72
C ARG A 267 2.60 19.52 7.20
N LEU A 268 1.97 18.75 8.08
CA LEU A 268 0.58 18.94 8.49
C LEU A 268 0.34 20.27 9.22
N GLU A 269 1.35 20.81 9.95
CA GLU A 269 1.27 22.09 10.65
C GLU A 269 1.60 23.30 9.75
N ALA A 270 1.79 23.11 8.45
CA ALA A 270 2.08 24.21 7.55
C ALA A 270 0.87 25.14 7.40
N THR A 271 1.11 26.45 7.44
CA THR A 271 0.08 27.45 7.17
C THR A 271 -0.28 27.47 5.68
N ASP A 272 -1.41 28.12 5.34
CA ASP A 272 -1.83 28.28 3.94
C ASP A 272 -0.78 29.07 3.15
N GLU A 273 -0.20 30.11 3.75
CA GLU A 273 0.85 30.93 3.15
C GLU A 273 2.11 30.11 2.84
N GLU A 274 2.53 29.22 3.74
CA GLU A 274 3.67 28.33 3.53
C GLU A 274 3.38 27.32 2.40
N CYS A 275 2.18 26.76 2.35
CA CYS A 275 1.76 25.88 1.27
C CYS A 275 1.72 26.60 -0.10
N ILE A 276 1.23 27.85 -0.13
CA ILE A 276 1.22 28.69 -1.34
C ILE A 276 2.66 29.04 -1.77
N ALA A 277 3.54 29.36 -0.81
CA ALA A 277 4.95 29.62 -1.11
C ALA A 277 5.63 28.39 -1.70
N ALA A 278 5.38 27.19 -1.14
CA ALA A 278 5.86 25.92 -1.67
C ALA A 278 5.32 25.64 -3.09
N ALA A 279 4.05 25.91 -3.33
CA ALA A 279 3.44 25.79 -4.66
C ALA A 279 4.07 26.74 -5.70
N ARG A 280 4.44 27.96 -5.29
CA ARG A 280 5.16 28.92 -6.16
C ARG A 280 6.56 28.44 -6.48
N LEU A 281 7.30 27.94 -5.49
CA LEU A 281 8.63 27.34 -5.69
C LEU A 281 8.57 26.18 -6.67
N ALA A 282 7.56 25.31 -6.53
CA ALA A 282 7.31 24.18 -7.41
C ALA A 282 6.77 24.57 -8.81
N ASN A 283 6.52 25.84 -9.12
CA ASN A 283 5.81 26.32 -10.31
C ASN A 283 4.36 25.77 -10.45
N ALA A 284 3.73 25.39 -9.36
CA ALA A 284 2.37 24.85 -9.33
C ALA A 284 1.29 25.95 -9.22
N ASP A 285 1.56 27.08 -8.56
CA ASP A 285 0.62 28.16 -8.27
C ASP A 285 -0.14 28.65 -9.52
N GLY A 286 0.57 28.75 -10.66
CA GLY A 286 0.00 29.25 -11.90
C GLY A 286 -1.11 28.36 -12.48
N PHE A 287 -1.02 27.03 -12.38
CA PHE A 287 -2.10 26.17 -12.82
C PHE A 287 -3.18 26.01 -11.74
N ILE A 288 -2.80 25.98 -10.45
CA ILE A 288 -3.75 25.86 -9.33
C ILE A 288 -4.77 26.98 -9.37
N LYS A 289 -4.35 28.22 -9.58
CA LYS A 289 -5.24 29.40 -9.70
C LYS A 289 -6.22 29.34 -10.88
N ARG A 290 -5.97 28.48 -11.87
CA ARG A 290 -6.87 28.26 -13.01
C ARG A 290 -7.87 27.13 -12.78
N LEU A 291 -7.72 26.36 -11.72
CA LEU A 291 -8.72 25.38 -11.31
C LEU A 291 -9.99 26.07 -10.82
N PRO A 292 -11.16 25.45 -10.92
CA PRO A 292 -12.45 26.08 -10.57
C PRO A 292 -12.49 26.72 -9.18
N GLU A 293 -11.90 26.05 -8.18
CA GLU A 293 -11.86 26.51 -6.78
C GLU A 293 -10.42 26.78 -6.30
N GLY A 294 -9.46 26.90 -7.24
CA GLY A 294 -8.06 27.14 -6.92
C GLY A 294 -7.49 26.07 -5.97
N TYR A 295 -6.92 26.51 -4.86
CA TYR A 295 -6.35 25.62 -3.84
C TYR A 295 -7.39 24.74 -3.12
N ASN A 296 -8.68 25.11 -3.15
CA ASN A 296 -9.78 24.36 -2.55
C ASN A 296 -10.38 23.33 -3.52
N THR A 297 -9.89 23.26 -4.75
CA THR A 297 -10.36 22.27 -5.72
C THR A 297 -10.17 20.85 -5.20
N MET A 298 -11.25 20.07 -5.17
CA MET A 298 -11.25 18.68 -4.74
C MET A 298 -10.58 17.79 -5.78
N LEU A 299 -9.65 16.96 -5.33
CA LEU A 299 -8.99 15.92 -6.09
C LEU A 299 -9.61 14.57 -5.72
N THR A 300 -9.88 13.75 -6.72
CA THR A 300 -10.45 12.40 -6.55
C THR A 300 -9.70 11.41 -7.43
N GLY A 301 -9.74 10.13 -7.07
CA GLY A 301 -9.17 9.07 -7.91
C GLY A 301 -7.72 9.32 -8.31
N ASP A 302 -6.85 9.59 -7.32
CA ASP A 302 -5.41 9.84 -7.54
C ASP A 302 -5.12 11.08 -8.41
N GLY A 303 -5.99 12.10 -8.33
CA GLY A 303 -5.88 13.31 -9.14
C GLY A 303 -6.20 13.08 -10.62
N ALA A 304 -7.16 12.21 -10.92
CA ALA A 304 -7.57 11.88 -12.29
C ALA A 304 -8.00 13.08 -13.14
N ASN A 305 -8.39 14.17 -12.48
CA ASN A 305 -8.74 15.45 -13.12
C ASN A 305 -7.54 16.35 -13.44
N LEU A 306 -6.31 15.92 -13.14
CA LEU A 306 -5.07 16.63 -13.41
C LEU A 306 -4.22 15.89 -14.45
N SER A 307 -3.44 16.64 -15.25
CA SER A 307 -2.41 16.04 -16.09
C SER A 307 -1.26 15.45 -15.24
N GLN A 308 -0.48 14.52 -15.81
CA GLN A 308 0.67 13.93 -15.13
C GLN A 308 1.65 15.00 -14.64
N GLY A 309 1.97 15.98 -15.47
CA GLY A 309 2.86 17.07 -15.07
C GLY A 309 2.30 17.95 -13.95
N GLN A 310 0.97 18.18 -13.92
CA GLN A 310 0.34 18.91 -12.81
C GLN A 310 0.42 18.13 -11.50
N ARG A 311 0.20 16.80 -11.53
CA ARG A 311 0.41 15.93 -10.37
C ARG A 311 1.85 16.00 -9.87
N GLN A 312 2.82 15.97 -10.79
CA GLN A 312 4.24 16.08 -10.47
C GLN A 312 4.59 17.41 -9.79
N LEU A 313 4.06 18.53 -10.29
CA LEU A 313 4.25 19.84 -9.67
C LEU A 313 3.68 19.87 -8.24
N LEU A 314 2.56 19.19 -7.97
CA LEU A 314 2.02 19.07 -6.60
C LEU A 314 2.91 18.19 -5.71
N ALA A 315 3.52 17.12 -6.24
CA ALA A 315 4.48 16.31 -5.48
C ALA A 315 5.72 17.12 -5.11
N ILE A 316 6.22 17.95 -6.02
CA ILE A 316 7.34 18.87 -5.75
C ILE A 316 6.93 19.89 -4.68
N ALA A 317 5.71 20.45 -4.73
CA ALA A 317 5.20 21.37 -3.73
C ALA A 317 5.06 20.71 -2.34
N ARG A 318 4.62 19.45 -2.32
CA ARG A 318 4.56 18.61 -1.10
C ARG A 318 5.96 18.43 -0.48
N ALA A 319 6.97 18.13 -1.28
CA ALA A 319 8.34 18.03 -0.83
C ALA A 319 8.91 19.39 -0.38
N ALA A 320 8.53 20.47 -1.07
CA ALA A 320 8.96 21.83 -0.74
C ALA A 320 8.44 22.32 0.62
N VAL A 321 7.17 22.05 0.95
CA VAL A 321 6.60 22.46 2.25
C VAL A 321 7.20 21.70 3.43
N ALA A 322 7.67 20.47 3.20
CA ALA A 322 8.38 19.67 4.21
C ALA A 322 9.75 20.26 4.55
N ASP A 323 10.40 20.95 3.59
CA ASP A 323 11.70 21.60 3.70
C ASP A 323 12.83 20.68 4.21
N PRO A 324 13.03 19.49 3.63
CA PRO A 324 14.06 18.55 4.06
C PRO A 324 15.44 18.94 3.53
N PRO A 325 16.54 18.64 4.26
CA PRO A 325 17.92 18.89 3.78
C PRO A 325 18.39 17.93 2.71
N VAL A 326 17.75 16.77 2.59
CA VAL A 326 18.07 15.75 1.59
C VAL A 326 16.84 15.45 0.76
N LEU A 327 17.02 15.36 -0.55
CA LEU A 327 15.98 15.08 -1.53
C LEU A 327 16.31 13.84 -2.35
N ILE A 328 15.31 13.02 -2.53
CA ILE A 328 15.35 11.87 -3.44
C ILE A 328 14.36 12.15 -4.56
N LEU A 329 14.88 12.20 -5.80
CA LEU A 329 14.10 12.52 -6.99
C LEU A 329 14.18 11.31 -7.94
N ASP A 330 13.06 10.64 -8.18
CA ASP A 330 12.99 9.48 -9.07
C ASP A 330 12.30 9.86 -10.38
N GLU A 331 13.05 9.86 -11.47
CA GLU A 331 12.69 10.02 -12.90
C GLU A 331 11.44 10.89 -13.19
N ALA A 332 11.44 12.12 -12.67
CA ALA A 332 10.28 13.00 -12.61
C ALA A 332 9.75 13.53 -13.97
N THR A 333 10.37 13.20 -15.11
CA THR A 333 10.04 13.84 -16.40
C THR A 333 9.62 12.89 -17.51
N SER A 334 9.64 11.57 -17.32
CA SER A 334 9.20 10.63 -18.34
C SER A 334 7.69 10.77 -18.60
N SER A 335 7.29 11.05 -19.84
CA SER A 335 5.89 11.12 -20.32
C SER A 335 5.12 12.43 -20.04
N ILE A 336 5.82 13.57 -19.90
CA ILE A 336 5.22 14.89 -19.71
C ILE A 336 5.37 15.71 -21.01
N ASP A 337 4.42 16.57 -21.33
CA ASP A 337 4.55 17.50 -22.45
C ASP A 337 5.69 18.51 -22.21
N THR A 338 6.35 18.95 -23.29
CA THR A 338 7.58 19.76 -23.25
C THR A 338 7.44 21.05 -22.44
N ARG A 339 6.24 21.68 -22.46
CA ARG A 339 6.02 22.93 -21.72
C ARG A 339 5.94 22.68 -20.23
N THR A 340 5.22 21.65 -19.83
CA THR A 340 5.08 21.27 -18.42
C THR A 340 6.37 20.67 -17.89
N GLU A 341 7.12 19.91 -18.70
CA GLU A 341 8.45 19.41 -18.37
C GLU A 341 9.41 20.55 -17.95
N ALA A 342 9.45 21.65 -18.72
CA ALA A 342 10.26 22.81 -18.35
C ALA A 342 9.84 23.46 -17.01
N LEU A 343 8.56 23.38 -16.63
CA LEU A 343 8.07 23.87 -15.32
C LEU A 343 8.48 22.92 -14.21
N VAL A 344 8.33 21.60 -14.41
CA VAL A 344 8.76 20.56 -13.48
C VAL A 344 10.26 20.68 -13.22
N GLN A 345 11.07 20.75 -14.29
CA GLN A 345 12.53 20.89 -14.17
C GLN A 345 12.92 22.12 -13.33
N ARG A 346 12.35 23.30 -13.62
CA ARG A 346 12.59 24.51 -12.83
C ARG A 346 12.14 24.36 -11.37
N GLY A 347 11.01 23.69 -11.13
CA GLY A 347 10.54 23.42 -9.76
C GLY A 347 11.51 22.52 -9.01
N MET A 348 12.02 21.48 -9.66
CA MET A 348 13.04 20.59 -9.10
C MET A 348 14.36 21.33 -8.84
N ASP A 349 14.84 22.16 -9.77
CA ASP A 349 16.07 22.93 -9.60
C ASP A 349 15.96 23.89 -8.40
N GLY A 350 14.79 24.55 -8.24
CA GLY A 350 14.49 25.40 -7.10
C GLY A 350 14.45 24.61 -5.78
N LEU A 351 13.86 23.42 -5.81
CA LEU A 351 13.78 22.54 -4.64
C LEU A 351 15.18 22.00 -4.23
N MET A 352 16.03 21.64 -5.20
CA MET A 352 17.38 21.12 -4.96
C MET A 352 18.38 22.18 -4.46
N TYR A 353 18.07 23.48 -4.61
CA TYR A 353 19.01 24.55 -4.25
C TYR A 353 19.38 24.48 -2.76
N GLY A 354 20.68 24.37 -2.45
CA GLY A 354 21.22 24.29 -1.09
C GLY A 354 21.00 22.97 -0.36
N ARG A 355 20.46 21.93 -1.04
CA ARG A 355 20.18 20.61 -0.46
C ARG A 355 21.02 19.51 -1.13
N THR A 356 21.23 18.43 -0.38
CA THR A 356 21.77 17.18 -0.95
C THR A 356 20.68 16.49 -1.77
N SER A 357 20.94 16.09 -3.00
CA SER A 357 19.91 15.51 -3.86
C SER A 357 20.49 14.44 -4.79
#